data_00489ad877ae3cab68d684841512ccb8
#
_entry.id   00489ad877ae3cab68d684841512ccb8
#
_cell.length_a   1.000
_cell.length_b   1.000
_cell.length_c   1.000
_cell.angle_alpha   90.00
_cell.angle_beta   90.00
_cell.angle_gamma   90.00
#
_symmetry.space_group_name_H-M   'P 1'
#
loop_
_entity.id
_entity.type
_entity.pdbx_description
1 polymer ?
#
loop_
_entity_poly.entity_id
_entity_poly.type
_entity_poly.pdbx_seq_one_letter_code
_entity_poly.pdbx_strand_id
1 'polypeptide(L)'
;MVHRKVSLMGGVLLLATAPVIWAQSNTAEVYGGYDYSKVDPETNLQRVSSSGWLVGAAALPLKWFGVGMEVSAVFGNIPVPTSITAPELHEKEYSYLVGPQFRFLNKERVQSQVKMYVGGAFSKVSLDGNTSPAAISQLGAAGYNDFTQIKFAAMLAIPVDVAVTKLIAIRVEPGIYLTNFNQSGQGNFRVSVGPVFRFGNGR
;
A
#
# COMPACT_ATOMS: atom_id res chain seq x y z
N MET A 1 -8.96 -14.57 -31.34
CA MET A 1 -7.95 -14.14 -30.33
C MET A 1 -7.87 -12.62 -30.40
N VAL A 2 -8.61 -11.91 -29.54
CA VAL A 2 -8.74 -10.44 -29.60
C VAL A 2 -7.91 -9.88 -28.45
N HIS A 3 -6.77 -9.27 -28.77
CA HIS A 3 -5.96 -8.52 -27.81
C HIS A 3 -6.69 -7.24 -27.40
N ARG A 4 -7.28 -7.23 -26.24
CA ARG A 4 -7.76 -6.00 -25.59
C ARG A 4 -6.55 -5.22 -25.05
N LYS A 5 -6.12 -4.19 -25.79
CA LYS A 5 -5.22 -3.17 -25.28
C LYS A 5 -6.01 -2.36 -24.25
N VAL A 6 -5.80 -2.61 -22.96
CA VAL A 6 -6.31 -1.76 -21.89
C VAL A 6 -5.52 -0.46 -21.94
N SER A 7 -6.21 0.62 -22.30
CA SER A 7 -5.62 1.94 -22.46
C SER A 7 -5.18 2.50 -21.11
N LEU A 8 -3.89 2.69 -20.96
CA LEU A 8 -3.24 3.31 -19.79
C LEU A 8 -3.50 4.83 -19.70
N MET A 9 -4.30 5.40 -20.61
CA MET A 9 -4.54 6.85 -20.71
C MET A 9 -5.51 7.41 -19.65
N GLY A 10 -6.27 6.58 -18.95
CA GLY A 10 -7.23 7.06 -17.94
C GLY A 10 -6.60 7.57 -16.64
N GLY A 11 -5.41 7.09 -16.29
CA GLY A 11 -4.75 7.44 -15.03
C GLY A 11 -4.06 8.81 -15.03
N VAL A 12 -3.62 9.28 -16.18
CA VAL A 12 -2.86 10.54 -16.29
C VAL A 12 -3.79 11.78 -16.22
N LEU A 13 -5.03 11.65 -16.66
CA LEU A 13 -5.99 12.77 -16.65
C LEU A 13 -6.48 13.16 -15.23
N LEU A 14 -6.52 12.20 -14.31
CA LEU A 14 -6.91 12.44 -12.91
C LEU A 14 -5.84 13.21 -12.12
N LEU A 15 -4.56 13.08 -12.49
CA LEU A 15 -3.46 13.81 -11.86
C LEU A 15 -3.40 15.28 -12.30
N ALA A 16 -3.89 15.61 -13.49
CA ALA A 16 -3.84 16.98 -14.04
C ALA A 16 -4.94 17.90 -13.45
N THR A 17 -6.03 17.35 -12.92
CA THR A 17 -7.12 18.13 -12.30
C THR A 17 -6.95 18.34 -10.79
N ALA A 18 -6.01 17.65 -10.17
CA ALA A 18 -5.69 17.77 -8.74
C ALA A 18 -5.28 19.20 -8.30
N PRO A 19 -4.52 19.99 -9.07
CA PRO A 19 -4.05 21.31 -8.60
C PRO A 19 -5.16 22.33 -8.36
N VAL A 20 -6.32 22.19 -9.00
CA VAL A 20 -7.42 23.17 -8.86
C VAL A 20 -8.14 23.04 -7.51
N ILE A 21 -8.23 21.84 -6.95
CA ILE A 21 -8.87 21.60 -5.64
C ILE A 21 -7.90 22.02 -4.50
N TRP A 22 -6.63 22.02 -4.73
CA TRP A 22 -5.60 22.27 -3.72
C TRP A 22 -5.41 23.76 -3.40
N ALA A 23 -5.79 24.65 -4.31
CA ALA A 23 -5.69 26.09 -4.10
C ALA A 23 -6.60 26.62 -2.97
N GLN A 24 -7.59 25.83 -2.54
CA GLN A 24 -8.52 26.20 -1.47
C GLN A 24 -8.28 25.47 -0.14
N SER A 25 -7.37 24.49 -0.10
CA SER A 25 -7.08 23.76 1.12
C SER A 25 -6.10 24.52 2.01
N ASN A 26 -6.37 24.54 3.32
CA ASN A 26 -5.47 25.17 4.29
C ASN A 26 -4.10 24.45 4.35
N THR A 27 -4.05 23.19 3.99
CA THR A 27 -2.80 22.41 3.93
C THR A 27 -2.96 21.28 2.91
N ALA A 28 -1.94 21.08 2.08
CA ALA A 28 -1.78 19.91 1.23
C ALA A 28 -0.49 19.19 1.62
N GLU A 29 -0.51 17.87 1.56
CA GLU A 29 0.63 17.02 1.86
C GLU A 29 0.91 16.09 0.68
N VAL A 30 2.20 15.93 0.32
CA VAL A 30 2.68 14.87 -0.55
C VAL A 30 3.75 14.12 0.23
N TYR A 31 3.65 12.81 0.24
CA TYR A 31 4.56 11.97 1.02
C TYR A 31 4.94 10.73 0.23
N GLY A 32 6.05 10.15 0.59
CA GLY A 32 6.50 8.89 0.04
C GLY A 32 7.58 8.28 0.91
N GLY A 33 7.87 7.00 0.69
CA GLY A 33 8.88 6.37 1.52
C GLY A 33 9.02 4.88 1.28
N TYR A 34 9.84 4.29 2.13
CA TYR A 34 10.02 2.85 2.23
C TYR A 34 8.85 2.25 3.00
N ASP A 35 8.36 1.14 2.52
CA ASP A 35 7.25 0.40 3.08
C ASP A 35 7.68 -1.02 3.46
N TYR A 36 7.38 -1.43 4.68
CA TYR A 36 7.62 -2.77 5.19
C TYR A 36 6.31 -3.36 5.70
N SER A 37 5.97 -4.52 5.21
CA SER A 37 4.77 -5.27 5.61
C SER A 37 5.16 -6.66 6.09
N LYS A 38 4.53 -7.09 7.17
CA LYS A 38 4.62 -8.46 7.67
C LYS A 38 3.26 -9.12 7.49
N VAL A 39 3.21 -9.99 6.51
CA VAL A 39 2.01 -10.76 6.19
C VAL A 39 1.95 -11.97 7.12
N ASP A 40 0.83 -12.15 7.80
CA ASP A 40 0.53 -13.34 8.59
C ASP A 40 -0.41 -14.23 7.77
N PRO A 41 0.11 -15.20 7.02
CA PRO A 41 -0.76 -16.11 6.28
C PRO A 41 -1.51 -17.00 7.29
N GLU A 42 -2.85 -17.03 7.21
CA GLU A 42 -3.72 -17.84 8.09
C GLU A 42 -3.52 -19.36 7.96
N THR A 43 -2.69 -19.79 7.06
CA THR A 43 -2.30 -21.20 6.88
C THR A 43 -0.93 -21.40 7.53
N ASN A 44 -0.60 -22.62 7.92
CA ASN A 44 0.65 -23.07 8.55
C ASN A 44 1.96 -22.67 7.78
N LEU A 45 1.88 -21.64 6.96
CA LEU A 45 3.00 -21.05 6.23
C LEU A 45 3.73 -20.04 7.10
N GLN A 46 5.03 -19.95 6.95
CA GLN A 46 5.85 -19.00 7.67
C GLN A 46 5.46 -17.56 7.27
N ARG A 47 5.49 -16.65 8.26
CA ARG A 47 5.26 -15.22 8.03
C ARG A 47 6.18 -14.68 6.95
N VAL A 48 5.59 -14.06 5.94
CA VAL A 48 6.32 -13.45 4.83
C VAL A 48 6.59 -11.98 5.16
N SER A 49 7.83 -11.57 5.00
CA SER A 49 8.23 -10.18 5.08
C SER A 49 8.33 -9.61 3.68
N SER A 50 7.57 -8.58 3.41
CA SER A 50 7.58 -7.86 2.13
C SER A 50 8.03 -6.43 2.34
N SER A 51 8.76 -5.90 1.38
CA SER A 51 9.25 -4.53 1.42
C SER A 51 9.08 -3.85 0.07
N GLY A 52 8.96 -2.52 0.11
CA GLY A 52 8.75 -1.77 -1.11
C GLY A 52 8.69 -0.27 -0.89
N TRP A 53 7.81 0.39 -1.60
CA TRP A 53 7.64 1.83 -1.56
C TRP A 53 6.17 2.22 -1.52
N LEU A 54 5.93 3.41 -1.02
CA LEU A 54 4.63 4.07 -1.11
C LEU A 54 4.79 5.53 -1.54
N VAL A 55 3.75 6.05 -2.18
CA VAL A 55 3.58 7.47 -2.47
C VAL A 55 2.13 7.83 -2.20
N GLY A 56 1.91 8.97 -1.58
CA GLY A 56 0.57 9.45 -1.30
C GLY A 56 0.47 10.96 -1.31
N ALA A 57 -0.77 11.42 -1.34
CA ALA A 57 -1.11 12.82 -1.26
C ALA A 57 -2.36 13.00 -0.41
N ALA A 58 -2.45 14.13 0.27
CA ALA A 58 -3.60 14.46 1.08
C ALA A 58 -3.92 15.96 1.00
N ALA A 59 -5.21 16.28 1.10
CA ALA A 59 -5.69 17.63 1.28
C ALA A 59 -6.41 17.73 2.63
N LEU A 60 -6.04 18.74 3.42
CA LEU A 60 -6.64 19.01 4.72
C LEU A 60 -7.40 20.34 4.67
N PRO A 61 -8.67 20.34 4.22
CA PRO A 61 -9.48 21.54 4.19
C PRO A 61 -9.76 22.09 5.59
N LEU A 62 -9.72 21.23 6.60
CA LEU A 62 -9.86 21.61 8.00
C LEU A 62 -8.59 21.26 8.78
N LYS A 63 -8.32 21.94 9.88
CA LYS A 63 -7.14 21.68 10.72
C LYS A 63 -7.10 20.26 11.31
N TRP A 64 -8.25 19.63 11.47
CA TRP A 64 -8.41 18.31 12.07
C TRP A 64 -8.86 17.22 11.08
N PHE A 65 -9.34 17.59 9.87
CA PHE A 65 -9.90 16.65 8.90
C PHE A 65 -9.28 16.84 7.51
N GLY A 66 -9.00 15.74 6.86
CA GLY A 66 -8.53 15.68 5.49
C GLY A 66 -8.99 14.43 4.76
N VAL A 67 -8.72 14.41 3.47
CA VAL A 67 -8.89 13.26 2.59
C VAL A 67 -7.57 13.02 1.87
N GLY A 68 -7.16 11.77 1.78
CA GLY A 68 -5.93 11.40 1.12
C GLY A 68 -6.08 10.18 0.23
N MET A 69 -5.05 10.00 -0.59
CA MET A 69 -4.87 8.83 -1.44
C MET A 69 -3.44 8.31 -1.30
N GLU A 70 -3.28 7.02 -1.51
CA GLU A 70 -1.99 6.34 -1.42
C GLU A 70 -1.90 5.22 -2.44
N VAL A 71 -0.74 5.09 -3.06
CA VAL A 71 -0.37 3.97 -3.92
C VAL A 71 0.89 3.35 -3.34
N SER A 72 0.92 2.04 -3.22
CA SER A 72 2.10 1.32 -2.77
C SER A 72 2.40 0.11 -3.64
N ALA A 73 3.64 -0.31 -3.60
CA ALA A 73 4.09 -1.57 -4.16
C ALA A 73 5.03 -2.25 -3.17
N VAL A 74 4.73 -3.49 -2.82
CA VAL A 74 5.57 -4.32 -1.96
C VAL A 74 5.97 -5.60 -2.67
N PHE A 75 7.16 -6.08 -2.38
CA PHE A 75 7.79 -7.24 -2.99
C PHE A 75 8.23 -8.18 -1.88
N GLY A 76 7.89 -9.45 -2.01
CA GLY A 76 8.23 -10.49 -1.04
C GLY A 76 8.55 -11.82 -1.71
N ASN A 77 9.22 -12.69 -0.96
CA ASN A 77 9.46 -14.06 -1.35
C ASN A 77 8.60 -14.96 -0.48
N ILE A 78 7.78 -15.79 -1.09
CA ILE A 78 6.95 -16.77 -0.38
C ILE A 78 7.77 -18.04 -0.18
N PRO A 79 8.04 -18.46 1.06
CA PRO A 79 8.72 -19.71 1.31
C PRO A 79 7.81 -20.88 0.88
N VAL A 80 8.30 -21.68 -0.04
CA VAL A 80 7.63 -22.91 -0.47
C VAL A 80 7.92 -24.01 0.54
N PRO A 81 6.93 -24.82 0.96
CA PRO A 81 7.15 -25.98 1.82
C PRO A 81 8.22 -26.89 1.21
N THR A 82 9.15 -27.40 2.03
CA THR A 82 10.26 -28.29 1.59
C THR A 82 9.80 -29.59 0.93
N SER A 83 8.52 -29.95 1.07
CA SER A 83 7.90 -31.08 0.38
C SER A 83 7.64 -30.82 -1.11
N ILE A 84 7.72 -29.58 -1.56
CA ILE A 84 7.51 -29.18 -2.95
C ILE A 84 8.85 -28.76 -3.52
N THR A 85 9.34 -29.47 -4.53
CA THR A 85 10.54 -29.10 -5.28
C THR A 85 10.21 -27.96 -6.25
N ALA A 86 9.92 -26.78 -5.71
CA ALA A 86 9.64 -25.61 -6.50
C ALA A 86 10.70 -24.52 -6.22
N PRO A 87 11.05 -23.73 -7.24
CA PRO A 87 11.87 -22.54 -7.02
C PRO A 87 11.11 -21.51 -6.17
N GLU A 88 11.83 -20.50 -5.68
CA GLU A 88 11.25 -19.41 -4.90
C GLU A 88 10.10 -18.73 -5.63
N LEU A 89 9.01 -18.45 -4.90
CA LEU A 89 7.87 -17.72 -5.40
C LEU A 89 8.07 -16.24 -5.09
N HIS A 90 8.06 -15.41 -6.13
CA HIS A 90 8.12 -13.96 -5.98
C HIS A 90 6.71 -13.37 -6.00
N GLU A 91 6.32 -12.72 -4.92
CA GLU A 91 5.08 -11.98 -4.83
C GLU A 91 5.34 -10.49 -5.09
N LYS A 92 4.44 -9.90 -5.88
CA LYS A 92 4.36 -8.45 -6.11
C LYS A 92 2.94 -8.01 -5.80
N GLU A 93 2.79 -7.15 -4.81
CA GLU A 93 1.50 -6.57 -4.48
C GLU A 93 1.54 -5.06 -4.73
N TYR A 94 0.52 -4.57 -5.42
CA TYR A 94 0.27 -3.15 -5.65
C TYR A 94 -1.05 -2.79 -4.98
N SER A 95 -1.09 -1.67 -4.26
CA SER A 95 -2.33 -1.18 -3.68
C SER A 95 -2.62 0.26 -4.09
N TYR A 96 -3.91 0.60 -4.12
CA TYR A 96 -4.41 1.95 -4.26
C TYR A 96 -5.52 2.16 -3.23
N LEU A 97 -5.33 3.15 -2.40
CA LEU A 97 -6.17 3.41 -1.25
C LEU A 97 -6.59 4.87 -1.21
N VAL A 98 -7.79 5.14 -0.75
CA VAL A 98 -8.33 6.50 -0.56
C VAL A 98 -9.19 6.53 0.69
N GLY A 99 -9.20 7.65 1.39
CA GLY A 99 -10.07 7.78 2.55
C GLY A 99 -9.81 9.01 3.39
N PRO A 100 -10.58 9.14 4.47
CA PRO A 100 -10.45 10.22 5.43
C PRO A 100 -9.21 10.06 6.31
N GLN A 101 -8.72 11.22 6.77
CA GLN A 101 -7.71 11.29 7.80
C GLN A 101 -8.08 12.34 8.84
N PHE A 102 -7.84 12.04 10.11
CA PHE A 102 -8.18 12.87 11.24
C PHE A 102 -6.95 13.21 12.04
N ARG A 103 -6.57 14.49 12.05
CA ARG A 103 -5.43 15.00 12.80
C ARG A 103 -5.85 15.28 14.24
N PHE A 104 -5.28 14.57 15.20
CA PHE A 104 -5.56 14.74 16.62
C PHE A 104 -4.41 15.41 17.38
N LEU A 105 -3.19 15.37 16.85
CA LEU A 105 -2.05 16.07 17.39
C LEU A 105 -1.46 17.02 16.35
N ASN A 106 -1.41 18.31 16.66
CA ASN A 106 -0.88 19.34 15.76
C ASN A 106 -0.02 20.32 16.54
N LYS A 107 1.19 19.88 16.91
CA LYS A 107 2.22 20.73 17.55
C LYS A 107 3.26 21.14 16.51
N GLU A 108 4.02 22.20 16.78
CA GLU A 108 5.01 22.75 15.84
C GLU A 108 6.00 21.72 15.28
N ARG A 109 6.48 20.82 16.16
CA ARG A 109 7.48 19.82 15.78
C ARG A 109 6.90 18.43 15.53
N VAL A 110 5.77 18.11 16.12
CA VAL A 110 5.19 16.75 16.05
C VAL A 110 3.74 16.85 15.70
N GLN A 111 3.35 16.13 14.65
CA GLN A 111 1.95 15.98 14.25
C GLN A 111 1.62 14.50 14.17
N SER A 112 0.37 14.15 14.49
CA SER A 112 -0.14 12.80 14.35
C SER A 112 -1.60 12.83 13.92
N GLN A 113 -1.97 11.79 13.17
CA GLN A 113 -3.32 11.65 12.62
C GLN A 113 -3.71 10.18 12.56
N VAL A 114 -4.99 9.92 12.39
CA VAL A 114 -5.52 8.59 12.07
C VAL A 114 -5.93 8.61 10.61
N LYS A 115 -5.46 7.65 9.83
CA LYS A 115 -5.88 7.39 8.45
C LYS A 115 -6.78 6.17 8.41
N MET A 116 -7.90 6.27 7.72
CA MET A 116 -8.82 5.16 7.45
C MET A 116 -9.07 5.09 5.95
N TYR A 117 -8.29 4.26 5.27
CA TYR A 117 -8.30 4.18 3.81
C TYR A 117 -8.88 2.86 3.35
N VAL A 118 -9.57 2.91 2.21
CA VAL A 118 -10.14 1.75 1.53
C VAL A 118 -9.80 1.81 0.04
N GLY A 119 -9.78 0.65 -0.61
CA GLY A 119 -9.47 0.58 -2.03
C GLY A 119 -9.30 -0.84 -2.51
N GLY A 120 -8.30 -1.04 -3.36
CA GLY A 120 -7.99 -2.34 -3.93
C GLY A 120 -6.52 -2.69 -3.82
N ALA A 121 -6.26 -3.97 -3.79
CA ALA A 121 -4.94 -4.57 -3.91
C ALA A 121 -4.91 -5.51 -5.11
N PHE A 122 -3.80 -5.49 -5.82
CA PHE A 122 -3.50 -6.37 -6.95
C PHE A 122 -2.25 -7.16 -6.57
N SER A 123 -2.40 -8.47 -6.35
CA SER A 123 -1.29 -9.37 -6.11
C SER A 123 -0.99 -10.20 -7.36
N LYS A 124 0.27 -10.32 -7.68
CA LYS A 124 0.80 -11.19 -8.73
C LYS A 124 1.91 -12.04 -8.15
N VAL A 125 1.70 -13.34 -8.19
CA VAL A 125 2.74 -14.33 -7.87
C VAL A 125 3.39 -14.80 -9.17
N SER A 126 4.70 -14.71 -9.26
CA SER A 126 5.48 -15.15 -10.42
C SER A 126 6.35 -16.34 -10.01
N LEU A 127 6.32 -17.37 -10.84
CA LEU A 127 7.24 -18.51 -10.76
C LEU A 127 8.48 -18.17 -11.56
N ASP A 128 9.63 -18.60 -11.08
CA ASP A 128 10.87 -18.53 -11.86
C ASP A 128 10.74 -19.41 -13.11
N GLY A 129 11.29 -18.95 -14.25
CA GLY A 129 11.01 -19.49 -15.57
C GLY A 129 11.39 -20.97 -15.82
N ASN A 130 11.95 -21.66 -14.82
CA ASN A 130 12.32 -23.08 -14.88
C ASN A 130 11.40 -23.99 -14.05
N THR A 131 10.21 -23.52 -13.66
CA THR A 131 9.30 -24.31 -12.84
C THR A 131 8.70 -25.46 -13.65
N SER A 132 8.90 -26.70 -13.17
CA SER A 132 8.39 -27.88 -13.84
C SER A 132 6.83 -27.93 -13.82
N PRO A 133 6.18 -28.53 -14.83
CA PRO A 133 4.71 -28.71 -14.84
C PRO A 133 4.19 -29.44 -13.60
N ALA A 134 4.99 -30.36 -13.04
CA ALA A 134 4.65 -31.07 -11.82
C ALA A 134 4.61 -30.13 -10.59
N ALA A 135 5.54 -29.19 -10.47
CA ALA A 135 5.53 -28.19 -9.40
C ALA A 135 4.34 -27.24 -9.51
N ILE A 136 3.97 -26.83 -10.73
CA ILE A 136 2.76 -26.02 -10.97
C ILE A 136 1.50 -26.76 -10.52
N SER A 137 1.39 -28.05 -10.81
CA SER A 137 0.28 -28.88 -10.38
C SER A 137 0.21 -29.04 -8.86
N GLN A 138 1.35 -29.21 -8.20
CA GLN A 138 1.44 -29.30 -6.73
C GLN A 138 1.07 -27.98 -6.04
N LEU A 139 1.50 -26.85 -6.60
CA LEU A 139 1.09 -25.52 -6.12
C LEU A 139 -0.41 -25.30 -6.27
N GLY A 140 -0.99 -25.73 -7.41
CA GLY A 140 -2.43 -25.71 -7.63
C GLY A 140 -3.19 -26.55 -6.61
N ALA A 141 -2.70 -27.75 -6.30
CA ALA A 141 -3.28 -28.61 -5.27
C ALA A 141 -3.15 -28.02 -3.85
N ALA A 142 -2.15 -27.20 -3.60
CA ALA A 142 -1.95 -26.47 -2.34
C ALA A 142 -2.76 -25.15 -2.26
N GLY A 143 -3.63 -24.86 -3.23
CA GLY A 143 -4.50 -23.69 -3.22
C GLY A 143 -3.95 -22.45 -3.94
N TYR A 144 -2.77 -22.53 -4.54
CA TYR A 144 -2.17 -21.43 -5.35
C TYR A 144 -2.66 -21.45 -6.80
N ASN A 145 -3.97 -21.56 -7.01
CA ASN A 145 -4.57 -21.70 -8.36
C ASN A 145 -4.64 -20.36 -9.13
N ASP A 146 -4.56 -19.23 -8.44
CA ASP A 146 -4.69 -17.89 -9.02
C ASP A 146 -3.42 -17.08 -8.77
N PHE A 147 -2.57 -17.02 -9.79
CA PHE A 147 -1.34 -16.24 -9.77
C PHE A 147 -1.56 -14.72 -9.90
N THR A 148 -2.79 -14.30 -10.12
CA THR A 148 -3.17 -12.89 -10.24
C THR A 148 -4.53 -12.68 -9.59
N GLN A 149 -4.57 -11.86 -8.54
CA GLN A 149 -5.81 -11.57 -7.81
C GLN A 149 -5.97 -10.05 -7.61
N ILE A 150 -7.22 -9.59 -7.79
CA ILE A 150 -7.62 -8.23 -7.42
C ILE A 150 -8.62 -8.35 -6.28
N LYS A 151 -8.34 -7.74 -5.16
CA LYS A 151 -9.15 -7.84 -3.94
C LYS A 151 -9.36 -6.48 -3.30
N PHE A 152 -10.38 -6.44 -2.45
CA PHE A 152 -10.62 -5.29 -1.59
C PHE A 152 -9.48 -5.16 -0.58
N ALA A 153 -9.07 -3.93 -0.31
CA ALA A 153 -8.08 -3.59 0.69
C ALA A 153 -8.58 -2.44 1.58
N ALA A 154 -8.23 -2.49 2.84
CA ALA A 154 -8.48 -1.43 3.80
C ALA A 154 -7.25 -1.22 4.69
N MET A 155 -7.04 -0.01 5.17
CA MET A 155 -5.92 0.36 6.03
C MET A 155 -6.38 1.26 7.16
N LEU A 156 -5.92 0.95 8.35
CA LEU A 156 -5.96 1.83 9.51
C LEU A 156 -4.51 2.13 9.92
N ALA A 157 -4.11 3.39 9.90
CA ALA A 157 -2.74 3.78 10.23
C ALA A 157 -2.71 5.02 11.14
N ILE A 158 -1.64 5.14 11.92
CA ILE A 158 -1.40 6.27 12.83
C ILE A 158 -0.02 6.89 12.48
N PRO A 159 0.07 7.69 11.42
CA PRO A 159 1.31 8.38 11.10
C PRO A 159 1.70 9.39 12.17
N VAL A 160 2.99 9.42 12.46
CA VAL A 160 3.64 10.41 13.30
C VAL A 160 4.67 11.15 12.46
N ASP A 161 4.50 12.45 12.35
CA ASP A 161 5.37 13.33 11.58
C ASP A 161 6.22 14.17 12.51
N VAL A 162 7.54 14.16 12.32
CA VAL A 162 8.49 15.02 12.99
C VAL A 162 9.00 16.07 12.01
N ALA A 163 8.68 17.34 12.28
CA ALA A 163 9.07 18.44 11.41
C ALA A 163 10.60 18.66 11.44
N VAL A 164 11.20 18.62 10.26
CA VAL A 164 12.61 18.99 10.04
C VAL A 164 12.71 20.46 9.67
N THR A 165 11.79 20.91 8.83
CA THR A 165 11.61 22.32 8.44
C THR A 165 10.13 22.68 8.46
N LYS A 166 9.80 23.91 8.07
CA LYS A 166 8.41 24.34 7.93
C LYS A 166 7.66 23.58 6.81
N LEU A 167 8.38 23.10 5.81
CA LEU A 167 7.81 22.45 4.63
C LEU A 167 8.06 20.94 4.61
N ILE A 168 9.03 20.44 5.37
CA ILE A 168 9.48 19.05 5.32
C ILE A 168 9.38 18.43 6.70
N ALA A 169 8.80 17.26 6.79
CA ALA A 169 8.78 16.38 7.95
C ALA A 169 9.24 14.97 7.58
N ILE A 170 9.66 14.21 8.56
CA ILE A 170 9.86 12.77 8.46
C ILE A 170 8.64 12.11 9.09
N ARG A 171 8.02 11.20 8.35
CA ARG A 171 6.86 10.40 8.77
C ARG A 171 7.30 8.99 9.12
N VAL A 172 6.83 8.50 10.26
CA VAL A 172 6.78 7.06 10.58
C VAL A 172 5.31 6.70 10.68
N GLU A 173 4.89 5.72 9.91
CA GLU A 173 3.47 5.35 9.79
C GLU A 173 3.27 3.87 10.09
N PRO A 174 3.05 3.50 11.35
CA PRO A 174 2.56 2.18 11.70
C PRO A 174 1.07 2.04 11.36
N GLY A 175 0.68 0.85 10.90
CA GLY A 175 -0.70 0.58 10.55
C GLY A 175 -1.02 -0.90 10.44
N ILE A 176 -2.31 -1.18 10.32
CA ILE A 176 -2.86 -2.49 10.00
C ILE A 176 -3.45 -2.39 8.59
N TYR A 177 -3.01 -3.28 7.74
CA TYR A 177 -3.45 -3.39 6.37
C TYR A 177 -4.24 -4.69 6.21
N LEU A 178 -5.50 -4.57 5.84
CA LEU A 178 -6.44 -5.67 5.69
C LEU A 178 -6.65 -5.95 4.20
N THR A 179 -6.47 -7.19 3.80
CA THR A 179 -6.77 -7.66 2.46
C THR A 179 -7.62 -8.92 2.53
N ASN A 180 -8.40 -9.19 1.49
CA ASN A 180 -9.20 -10.41 1.40
C ASN A 180 -8.71 -11.23 0.20
N PHE A 181 -7.55 -11.87 0.34
CA PHE A 181 -7.03 -12.82 -0.63
C PHE A 181 -7.44 -14.25 -0.25
N ASN A 182 -7.65 -15.13 -1.25
CA ASN A 182 -8.00 -16.53 -1.06
C ASN A 182 -9.23 -16.79 -0.16
N GLN A 183 -10.22 -15.89 -0.20
CA GLN A 183 -11.47 -15.97 0.57
C GLN A 183 -11.28 -15.88 2.10
N SER A 184 -10.08 -15.58 2.57
CA SER A 184 -9.81 -15.28 3.98
C SER A 184 -9.32 -13.85 4.18
N GLY A 185 -9.81 -13.22 5.25
CA GLY A 185 -9.37 -11.87 5.65
C GLY A 185 -7.98 -11.95 6.26
N GLN A 186 -7.02 -11.26 5.67
CA GLN A 186 -5.66 -11.19 6.17
C GLN A 186 -5.40 -9.84 6.82
N GLY A 187 -4.92 -9.87 8.06
CA GLY A 187 -4.49 -8.67 8.79
C GLY A 187 -2.96 -8.57 8.81
N ASN A 188 -2.42 -7.64 8.07
CA ASN A 188 -0.99 -7.45 7.92
C ASN A 188 -0.52 -6.24 8.71
N PHE A 189 0.51 -6.40 9.52
CA PHE A 189 1.18 -5.25 10.12
C PHE A 189 2.05 -4.57 9.09
N ARG A 190 1.90 -3.24 8.97
CA ARG A 190 2.61 -2.41 8.02
C ARG A 190 3.29 -1.25 8.73
N VAL A 191 4.52 -0.94 8.35
CA VAL A 191 5.24 0.25 8.80
C VAL A 191 5.88 0.91 7.60
N SER A 192 5.65 2.22 7.45
CA SER A 192 6.37 2.99 6.44
C SER A 192 7.17 4.14 7.06
N VAL A 193 8.24 4.52 6.38
CA VAL A 193 9.11 5.64 6.77
C VAL A 193 9.50 6.45 5.55
N GLY A 194 9.35 7.77 5.62
CA GLY A 194 9.77 8.64 4.53
C GLY A 194 9.48 10.12 4.73
N PRO A 195 9.85 10.96 3.77
CA PRO A 195 9.61 12.40 3.80
C PRO A 195 8.13 12.74 3.53
N VAL A 196 7.68 13.82 4.15
CA VAL A 196 6.42 14.51 3.89
C VAL A 196 6.72 15.94 3.50
N PHE A 197 6.18 16.37 2.38
CA PHE A 197 6.21 17.74 1.91
C PHE A 197 4.86 18.39 2.17
N ARG A 198 4.86 19.54 2.82
CA ARG A 198 3.65 20.27 3.20
C ARG A 198 3.58 21.58 2.47
N PHE A 199 2.40 21.88 1.94
CA PHE A 199 2.11 23.09 1.17
C PHE A 199 0.88 23.78 1.79
N GLY A 200 0.90 25.11 1.84
CA GLY A 200 -0.20 25.93 2.37
C GLY A 200 0.05 26.55 3.73
N ASN A 201 -0.91 27.36 4.18
CA ASN A 201 -0.79 28.22 5.39
C ASN A 201 -1.34 27.54 6.67
N GLY A 202 -1.36 26.25 6.75
CA GLY A 202 -1.97 25.46 7.84
C GLY A 202 -1.18 25.50 9.16
N ARG A 203 -0.97 26.70 9.73
CA ARG A 203 -0.48 26.91 11.11
C ARG A 203 -1.59 27.38 12.02
#